data_8a40cee2fc37ed1851189dd60d6aab63
#
_entry.id   8a40cee2fc37ed1851189dd60d6aab63
#
_cell.length_a   1.000
_cell.length_b   1.000
_cell.length_c   1.000
_cell.angle_alpha   90.00
_cell.angle_beta   90.00
_cell.angle_gamma   90.00
#
_symmetry.space_group_name_H-M   'P 1'
#
loop_
_entity.id
_entity.type
_entity.pdbx_description
1 polymer ?
#
loop_
_entity_poly.entity_id
_entity_poly.type
_entity_poly.pdbx_seq_one_letter_code
_entity_poly.pdbx_strand_id
1 'polypeptide(L)'
;FADNSIDLIFSNLCLQWVPDLPAALAEFRRVLREDGLLLFSSFGPDTLIELREAYLQAGERHPPLSPCAAIRQVGDAMIAAGFRNPVLDRDLFTLTYPDAMSLLRELRAIGAGDARVQRPRGLGGKSRQARMIAAYEALRHEDRLPSTWEVITAMAWAPGPGTPRREGNADVASFPADRIPRRTR
;
A
#
# COMPACT_ATOMS: atom_id res chain seq x y z
N PHE A 1 15.40 11.58 -10.56
CA PHE A 1 16.62 10.86 -10.23
C PHE A 1 17.12 10.12 -11.47
N ALA A 2 18.46 9.99 -11.61
CA ALA A 2 19.06 9.19 -12.68
C ALA A 2 18.85 7.68 -12.41
N ASP A 3 18.97 6.87 -13.47
CA ASP A 3 18.94 5.43 -13.35
C ASP A 3 20.10 4.93 -12.47
N ASN A 4 19.87 3.90 -11.67
CA ASN A 4 20.89 3.25 -10.85
C ASN A 4 21.73 4.22 -9.99
N SER A 5 21.08 5.20 -9.36
CA SER A 5 21.75 6.29 -8.63
C SER A 5 21.48 6.31 -7.13
N ILE A 6 20.53 5.51 -6.65
CA ILE A 6 20.06 5.51 -5.26
C ILE A 6 20.39 4.17 -4.60
N ASP A 7 20.93 4.23 -3.38
CA ASP A 7 21.26 3.04 -2.56
C ASP A 7 20.08 2.46 -1.83
N LEU A 8 19.27 3.36 -1.28
CA LEU A 8 18.16 3.04 -0.40
C LEU A 8 16.98 3.93 -0.70
N ILE A 9 15.81 3.31 -0.88
CA ILE A 9 14.53 4.00 -0.84
C ILE A 9 13.80 3.55 0.42
N PHE A 10 13.47 4.51 1.27
CA PHE A 10 12.63 4.31 2.44
C PHE A 10 11.35 5.13 2.32
N SER A 11 10.20 4.47 2.47
CA SER A 11 8.88 5.11 2.41
C SER A 11 8.00 4.59 3.54
N ASN A 12 7.55 5.47 4.43
CA ASN A 12 6.68 5.09 5.53
C ASN A 12 5.29 5.66 5.35
N LEU A 13 4.28 4.78 5.21
CA LEU A 13 2.86 5.11 5.10
C LEU A 13 2.56 6.21 4.06
N CYS A 14 3.17 6.09 2.87
CA CYS A 14 2.98 7.01 1.75
C CYS A 14 2.38 6.34 0.51
N LEU A 15 2.65 5.06 0.28
CA LEU A 15 2.29 4.41 -1.00
C LEU A 15 0.79 4.17 -1.17
N GLN A 16 0.02 4.19 -0.10
CA GLN A 16 -1.46 4.14 -0.18
C GLN A 16 -2.08 5.35 -0.91
N TRP A 17 -1.32 6.42 -1.09
CA TRP A 17 -1.78 7.61 -1.82
C TRP A 17 -1.43 7.58 -3.31
N VAL A 18 -0.62 6.60 -3.73
CA VAL A 18 -0.17 6.48 -5.11
C VAL A 18 -1.25 5.74 -5.92
N PRO A 19 -1.78 6.35 -7.00
CA PRO A 19 -2.85 5.75 -7.79
C PRO A 19 -2.42 4.48 -8.54
N ASP A 20 -1.15 4.38 -8.90
CA ASP A 20 -0.56 3.28 -9.66
C ASP A 20 0.69 2.75 -8.93
N LEU A 21 0.47 1.80 -8.03
CA LEU A 21 1.55 1.16 -7.26
C LEU A 21 2.56 0.43 -8.17
N PRO A 22 2.14 -0.35 -9.19
CA PRO A 22 3.07 -0.95 -10.14
C PRO A 22 4.00 0.05 -10.82
N ALA A 23 3.48 1.18 -11.32
CA ALA A 23 4.30 2.21 -11.94
C ALA A 23 5.28 2.84 -10.95
N ALA A 24 4.87 3.10 -9.72
CA ALA A 24 5.76 3.62 -8.68
C ALA A 24 6.88 2.64 -8.35
N LEU A 25 6.57 1.35 -8.22
CA LEU A 25 7.57 0.31 -7.97
C LEU A 25 8.55 0.15 -9.15
N ALA A 26 8.08 0.27 -10.40
CA ALA A 26 8.94 0.28 -11.57
C ALA A 26 9.92 1.47 -11.56
N GLU A 27 9.45 2.66 -11.16
CA GLU A 27 10.31 3.84 -10.99
C GLU A 27 11.32 3.67 -9.84
N PHE A 28 10.91 3.11 -8.72
CA PHE A 28 11.83 2.78 -7.63
C PHE A 28 12.91 1.81 -8.09
N ARG A 29 12.51 0.78 -8.86
CA ARG A 29 13.47 -0.18 -9.44
C ARG A 29 14.43 0.50 -10.41
N ARG A 30 13.96 1.43 -11.23
CA ARG A 30 14.79 2.17 -12.19
C ARG A 30 15.89 2.99 -11.51
N VAL A 31 15.55 3.69 -10.42
CA VAL A 31 16.50 4.59 -9.75
C VAL A 31 17.42 3.88 -8.76
N LEU A 32 17.01 2.74 -8.22
CA LEU A 32 17.84 1.94 -7.36
C LEU A 32 18.98 1.30 -8.12
N ARG A 33 20.19 1.45 -7.60
CA ARG A 33 21.37 0.76 -8.14
C ARG A 33 21.32 -0.75 -7.84
N GLU A 34 22.24 -1.47 -8.41
CA GLU A 34 22.43 -2.90 -8.14
C GLU A 34 22.60 -3.13 -6.63
N ASP A 35 21.92 -4.15 -6.11
CA ASP A 35 21.85 -4.48 -4.68
C ASP A 35 21.33 -3.32 -3.78
N GLY A 36 20.74 -2.29 -4.37
CA GLY A 36 20.03 -1.25 -3.63
C GLY A 36 18.77 -1.78 -2.95
N LEU A 37 18.43 -1.23 -1.79
CA LEU A 37 17.35 -1.69 -0.94
C LEU A 37 16.12 -0.80 -1.11
N LEU A 38 14.96 -1.41 -1.32
CA LEU A 38 13.65 -0.80 -1.12
C LEU A 38 13.07 -1.29 0.21
N LEU A 39 12.65 -0.36 1.05
CA LEU A 39 11.92 -0.61 2.30
C LEU A 39 10.75 0.34 2.39
N PHE A 40 9.55 -0.18 2.57
CA PHE A 40 8.37 0.67 2.74
C PHE A 40 7.30 0.04 3.62
N SER A 41 6.42 0.91 4.14
CA SER A 41 5.16 0.50 4.72
C SER A 41 3.98 1.16 4.00
N SER A 42 2.83 0.50 4.02
CA SER A 42 1.58 0.96 3.45
C SER A 42 0.41 0.43 4.27
N PHE A 43 -0.76 1.03 4.12
CA PHE A 43 -1.97 0.45 4.68
C PHE A 43 -2.50 -0.68 3.80
N GLY A 44 -3.08 -1.70 4.47
CA GLY A 44 -3.78 -2.82 3.83
C GLY A 44 -5.30 -2.63 3.81
N PRO A 45 -6.03 -3.55 3.15
CA PRO A 45 -7.46 -3.45 2.90
C PRO A 45 -8.33 -3.52 4.16
N ASP A 46 -7.84 -4.11 5.26
CA ASP A 46 -8.58 -4.17 6.52
C ASP A 46 -8.47 -2.88 7.34
N THR A 47 -7.70 -1.88 6.88
CA THR A 47 -7.65 -0.57 7.51
C THR A 47 -9.02 0.09 7.49
N LEU A 48 -9.49 0.53 8.68
CA LEU A 48 -10.79 1.18 8.90
C LEU A 48 -11.98 0.32 8.46
N ILE A 49 -11.88 -1.01 8.60
CA ILE A 49 -12.92 -1.93 8.16
C ILE A 49 -14.26 -1.64 8.86
N GLU A 50 -14.25 -1.34 10.14
CA GLU A 50 -15.45 -1.01 10.91
C GLU A 50 -16.13 0.26 10.40
N LEU A 51 -15.35 1.29 10.10
CA LEU A 51 -15.86 2.53 9.52
C LEU A 51 -16.41 2.31 8.12
N ARG A 52 -15.74 1.48 7.32
CA ARG A 52 -16.19 1.10 5.97
C ARG A 52 -17.54 0.40 6.01
N GLU A 53 -17.70 -0.58 6.92
CA GLU A 53 -18.95 -1.30 7.11
C GLU A 53 -20.07 -0.39 7.57
N ALA A 54 -19.79 0.53 8.50
CA ALA A 54 -20.77 1.52 8.95
C ALA A 54 -21.26 2.43 7.81
N TYR A 55 -20.38 2.84 6.90
CA TYR A 55 -20.78 3.56 5.68
C TYR A 55 -21.67 2.72 4.76
N LEU A 56 -21.33 1.44 4.55
CA LEU A 56 -22.13 0.52 3.73
C LEU A 56 -23.53 0.33 4.34
N GLN A 57 -23.64 0.13 5.63
CA GLN A 57 -24.91 0.02 6.37
C GLN A 57 -25.72 1.32 6.29
N ALA A 58 -25.08 2.48 6.23
CA ALA A 58 -25.73 3.77 6.03
C ALA A 58 -26.25 3.98 4.59
N GLY A 59 -26.03 3.01 3.69
CA GLY A 59 -26.45 3.06 2.29
C GLY A 59 -25.41 3.74 1.38
N GLU A 60 -24.17 3.90 1.81
CA GLU A 60 -23.09 4.44 0.98
C GLU A 60 -22.43 3.31 0.19
N ARG A 61 -22.72 3.25 -1.11
CA ARG A 61 -22.14 2.21 -1.99
C ARG A 61 -20.62 2.36 -2.20
N HIS A 62 -20.14 3.57 -2.03
CA HIS A 62 -18.72 3.92 -2.21
C HIS A 62 -18.23 4.69 -0.98
N PRO A 63 -17.92 4.00 0.14
CA PRO A 63 -17.38 4.65 1.33
C PRO A 63 -16.25 5.62 0.98
N PRO A 64 -16.17 6.80 1.61
CA PRO A 64 -15.14 7.81 1.30
C PRO A 64 -13.80 7.45 1.94
N LEU A 65 -13.34 6.24 1.69
CA LEU A 65 -12.09 5.67 2.15
C LEU A 65 -11.30 5.18 0.93
N SER A 66 -10.02 5.50 0.87
CA SER A 66 -9.14 5.04 -0.20
C SER A 66 -9.02 3.50 -0.18
N PRO A 67 -9.09 2.84 -1.33
CA PRO A 67 -8.77 1.42 -1.40
C PRO A 67 -7.26 1.23 -1.17
N CYS A 68 -6.90 0.22 -0.38
CA CYS A 68 -5.53 -0.17 -0.15
C CYS A 68 -5.24 -1.52 -0.82
N ALA A 69 -4.01 -1.73 -1.29
CA ALA A 69 -3.60 -2.98 -1.90
C ALA A 69 -3.45 -4.08 -0.83
N ALA A 70 -3.90 -5.29 -1.14
CA ALA A 70 -3.66 -6.45 -0.29
C ALA A 70 -2.18 -6.87 -0.36
N ILE A 71 -1.67 -7.50 0.71
CA ILE A 71 -0.27 -7.97 0.80
C ILE A 71 0.17 -8.77 -0.42
N ARG A 72 -0.69 -9.65 -0.94
CA ARG A 72 -0.41 -10.43 -2.15
C ARG A 72 -0.25 -9.53 -3.39
N GLN A 73 -1.10 -8.52 -3.54
CA GLN A 73 -1.01 -7.59 -4.68
C GLN A 73 0.27 -6.75 -4.61
N VAL A 74 0.70 -6.37 -3.40
CA VAL A 74 1.98 -5.69 -3.18
C VAL A 74 3.13 -6.59 -3.60
N GLY A 75 3.16 -7.84 -3.13
CA GLY A 75 4.20 -8.82 -3.48
C GLY A 75 4.27 -9.11 -4.98
N ASP A 76 3.11 -9.35 -5.61
CA ASP A 76 3.03 -9.58 -7.07
C ASP A 76 3.56 -8.36 -7.85
N ALA A 77 3.22 -7.14 -7.42
CA ALA A 77 3.69 -5.91 -8.05
C ALA A 77 5.21 -5.70 -7.88
N MET A 78 5.79 -6.05 -6.72
CA MET A 78 7.23 -6.00 -6.51
C MET A 78 7.97 -6.98 -7.41
N ILE A 79 7.47 -8.21 -7.55
CA ILE A 79 8.06 -9.22 -8.46
C ILE A 79 7.95 -8.74 -9.92
N ALA A 80 6.78 -8.24 -10.32
CA ALA A 80 6.56 -7.72 -11.67
C ALA A 80 7.47 -6.53 -12.00
N ALA A 81 7.77 -5.68 -11.02
CA ALA A 81 8.73 -4.58 -11.16
C ALA A 81 10.20 -5.05 -11.22
N GLY A 82 10.47 -6.34 -11.02
CA GLY A 82 11.80 -6.92 -11.11
C GLY A 82 12.63 -6.84 -9.82
N PHE A 83 11.99 -6.68 -8.67
CA PHE A 83 12.68 -6.79 -7.38
C PHE A 83 13.01 -8.24 -7.03
N ARG A 84 14.07 -8.43 -6.24
CA ARG A 84 14.56 -9.72 -5.75
C ARG A 84 14.24 -9.91 -4.29
N ASN A 85 13.89 -11.16 -3.93
CA ASN A 85 13.67 -11.60 -2.55
C ASN A 85 12.70 -10.67 -1.79
N PRO A 86 11.48 -10.40 -2.30
CA PRO A 86 10.53 -9.60 -1.57
C PRO A 86 10.14 -10.29 -0.26
N VAL A 87 10.27 -9.57 0.84
CA VAL A 87 9.81 -9.99 2.17
C VAL A 87 8.72 -9.03 2.58
N LEU A 88 7.56 -9.58 2.93
CA LEU A 88 6.40 -8.81 3.33
C LEU A 88 5.90 -9.32 4.67
N ASP A 89 5.47 -8.40 5.50
CA ASP A 89 4.82 -8.68 6.77
C ASP A 89 3.54 -7.87 6.91
N ARG A 90 2.63 -8.34 7.76
CA ARG A 90 1.33 -7.76 7.99
C ARG A 90 1.01 -7.70 9.47
N ASP A 91 0.83 -6.50 9.97
CA ASP A 91 0.41 -6.24 11.34
C ASP A 91 -0.99 -5.63 11.39
N LEU A 92 -1.77 -6.06 12.39
CA LEU A 92 -3.08 -5.49 12.70
C LEU A 92 -3.02 -4.75 14.04
N PHE A 93 -3.35 -3.46 14.01
CA PHE A 93 -3.45 -2.62 15.20
C PHE A 93 -4.90 -2.22 15.40
N THR A 94 -5.39 -2.32 16.62
CA THR A 94 -6.72 -1.79 16.99
C THR A 94 -6.54 -0.56 17.85
N LEU A 95 -6.87 0.60 17.29
CA LEU A 95 -7.01 1.85 18.04
C LEU A 95 -8.44 1.99 18.54
N THR A 96 -8.63 2.70 19.63
CA THR A 96 -9.97 2.92 20.18
C THR A 96 -10.27 4.40 20.36
N TYR A 97 -11.49 4.82 20.01
CA TYR A 97 -11.94 6.20 20.03
C TYR A 97 -13.13 6.41 20.98
N PRO A 98 -13.27 7.58 21.61
CA PRO A 98 -14.42 7.88 22.46
C PRO A 98 -15.72 7.98 21.65
N ASP A 99 -15.65 8.45 20.42
CA ASP A 99 -16.76 8.64 19.49
C ASP A 99 -16.31 8.65 18.03
N ALA A 100 -17.24 8.44 17.11
CA ALA A 100 -16.98 8.42 15.68
C ALA A 100 -16.43 9.76 15.15
N MET A 101 -16.82 10.88 15.75
CA MET A 101 -16.36 12.21 15.31
C MET A 101 -14.90 12.45 15.66
N SER A 102 -14.41 11.86 16.76
CA SER A 102 -13.00 11.90 17.14
C SER A 102 -12.13 11.18 16.11
N LEU A 103 -12.52 9.97 15.68
CA LEU A 103 -11.86 9.27 14.58
C LEU A 103 -11.88 10.12 13.29
N LEU A 104 -13.05 10.64 12.89
CA LEU A 104 -13.17 11.41 11.66
C LEU A 104 -12.35 12.71 11.69
N ARG A 105 -12.18 13.35 12.84
CA ARG A 105 -11.31 14.53 13.00
C ARG A 105 -9.84 14.15 12.82
N GLU A 106 -9.41 13.05 13.42
CA GLU A 106 -8.04 12.56 13.30
C GLU A 106 -7.71 12.18 11.85
N LEU A 107 -8.59 11.44 11.17
CA LEU A 107 -8.44 11.11 9.75
C LEU A 107 -8.29 12.37 8.87
N ARG A 108 -9.03 13.43 9.15
CA ARG A 108 -8.88 14.71 8.46
C ARG A 108 -7.56 15.39 8.76
N ALA A 109 -7.11 15.34 10.02
CA ALA A 109 -5.86 15.97 10.44
C ALA A 109 -4.63 15.35 9.78
N ILE A 110 -4.63 14.02 9.57
CA ILE A 110 -3.56 13.30 8.87
C ILE A 110 -3.75 13.27 7.33
N GLY A 111 -4.78 13.94 6.81
CA GLY A 111 -5.07 13.94 5.38
C GLY A 111 -5.62 12.63 4.84
N ALA A 112 -6.06 11.70 5.71
CA ALA A 112 -6.59 10.39 5.32
C ALA A 112 -8.02 10.48 4.75
N GLY A 113 -8.22 11.37 3.78
CA GLY A 113 -9.44 11.47 3.01
C GLY A 113 -9.48 10.49 1.83
N ASP A 114 -10.57 10.56 1.07
CA ASP A 114 -10.73 9.79 -0.17
C ASP A 114 -9.82 10.34 -1.27
N ALA A 115 -8.74 9.65 -1.57
CA ALA A 115 -7.77 10.02 -2.60
C ALA A 115 -8.18 9.59 -4.02
N ARG A 116 -9.35 8.96 -4.20
CA ARG A 116 -9.81 8.51 -5.53
C ARG A 116 -10.01 9.69 -6.47
N VAL A 117 -9.49 9.59 -7.68
CA VAL A 117 -9.65 10.61 -8.74
C VAL A 117 -11.13 10.79 -9.13
N GLN A 118 -11.92 9.71 -9.08
CA GLN A 118 -13.34 9.68 -9.43
C GLN A 118 -14.25 9.62 -8.20
N ARG A 119 -13.93 10.32 -7.12
CA ARG A 119 -14.82 10.36 -5.96
C ARG A 119 -16.16 11.01 -6.31
N PRO A 120 -17.30 10.48 -5.82
CA PRO A 120 -18.59 11.11 -6.00
C PRO A 120 -18.59 12.54 -5.42
N ARG A 121 -18.86 13.54 -6.25
CA ARG A 121 -19.02 14.94 -5.85
C ARG A 121 -20.47 15.16 -5.41
N GLY A 122 -20.84 14.71 -4.22
CA GLY A 122 -22.15 14.93 -3.64
C GLY A 122 -22.05 15.45 -2.21
N LEU A 123 -22.94 16.35 -1.82
CA LEU A 123 -23.14 16.71 -0.42
C LEU A 123 -23.71 15.46 0.27
N GLY A 124 -22.85 14.73 1.00
CA GLY A 124 -23.30 13.68 1.92
C GLY A 124 -24.27 14.29 2.90
N GLY A 125 -25.60 14.01 2.73
CA GLY A 125 -26.60 14.63 3.59
C GLY A 125 -26.37 14.33 5.05
N LYS A 126 -26.68 15.28 5.94
CA LYS A 126 -26.55 15.13 7.42
C LYS A 126 -27.20 13.82 7.90
N SER A 127 -28.31 13.40 7.27
CA SER A 127 -29.00 12.15 7.58
C SER A 127 -28.17 10.89 7.28
N ARG A 128 -27.35 10.91 6.22
CA ARG A 128 -26.46 9.79 5.89
C ARG A 128 -25.31 9.68 6.90
N GLN A 129 -24.71 10.81 7.25
CA GLN A 129 -23.69 10.85 8.30
C GLN A 129 -24.24 10.36 9.64
N ALA A 130 -25.45 10.79 10.01
CA ALA A 130 -26.09 10.33 11.25
C ALA A 130 -26.31 8.81 11.24
N ARG A 131 -26.77 8.22 10.10
CA ARG A 131 -26.90 6.76 9.97
C ARG A 131 -25.57 6.03 10.09
N MET A 132 -24.51 6.54 9.45
CA MET A 132 -23.17 5.96 9.57
C MET A 132 -22.68 6.00 11.01
N ILE A 133 -22.82 7.13 11.71
CA ILE A 133 -22.46 7.25 13.12
C ILE A 133 -23.25 6.24 13.96
N ALA A 134 -24.57 6.11 13.76
CA ALA A 134 -25.39 5.15 14.49
C ALA A 134 -24.96 3.70 14.23
N ALA A 135 -24.62 3.35 13.00
CA ALA A 135 -24.10 2.02 12.65
C ALA A 135 -22.73 1.76 13.30
N TYR A 136 -21.86 2.76 13.33
CA TYR A 136 -20.54 2.64 13.97
C TYR A 136 -20.65 2.55 15.49
N GLU A 137 -21.57 3.31 16.11
CA GLU A 137 -21.85 3.26 17.55
C GLU A 137 -22.32 1.87 18.02
N ALA A 138 -22.94 1.07 17.16
CA ALA A 138 -23.32 -0.30 17.49
C ALA A 138 -22.12 -1.23 17.76
N LEU A 139 -20.91 -0.83 17.36
CA LEU A 139 -19.66 -1.56 17.62
C LEU A 139 -18.99 -1.16 18.95
N ARG A 140 -19.62 -0.29 19.74
CA ARG A 140 -19.07 0.20 21.01
C ARG A 140 -18.87 -0.95 22.00
N HIS A 141 -17.67 -1.02 22.52
CA HIS A 141 -17.26 -1.95 23.57
C HIS A 141 -16.49 -1.18 24.64
N GLU A 142 -16.79 -1.38 25.92
CA GLU A 142 -16.14 -0.70 27.06
C GLU A 142 -16.02 0.83 26.87
N ASP A 143 -17.13 1.47 26.50
CA ASP A 143 -17.20 2.90 26.18
C ASP A 143 -16.26 3.41 25.07
N ARG A 144 -15.71 2.49 24.25
CA ARG A 144 -14.81 2.84 23.14
C ARG A 144 -15.30 2.24 21.82
N LEU A 145 -14.96 2.91 20.74
CA LEU A 145 -15.19 2.45 19.37
C LEU A 145 -13.89 1.90 18.78
N PRO A 146 -13.87 0.66 18.30
CA PRO A 146 -12.68 0.09 17.68
C PRO A 146 -12.42 0.68 16.30
N SER A 147 -11.17 0.76 15.92
CA SER A 147 -10.71 1.11 14.57
C SER A 147 -9.50 0.25 14.23
N THR A 148 -9.66 -0.63 13.28
CA THR A 148 -8.59 -1.52 12.81
C THR A 148 -7.70 -0.79 11.81
N TRP A 149 -6.40 -1.00 11.96
CA TRP A 149 -5.36 -0.49 11.07
C TRP A 149 -4.48 -1.66 10.64
N GLU A 150 -4.52 -2.00 9.38
CA GLU A 150 -3.65 -2.98 8.77
C GLU A 150 -2.43 -2.28 8.20
N VAL A 151 -1.25 -2.65 8.67
CA VAL A 151 0.02 -2.13 8.15
C VAL A 151 0.75 -3.27 7.45
N ILE A 152 1.07 -3.05 6.19
CA ILE A 152 1.90 -3.95 5.39
C ILE A 152 3.29 -3.33 5.33
N THR A 153 4.29 -4.04 5.84
CA THR A 153 5.70 -3.70 5.69
C THR A 153 6.30 -4.57 4.61
N ALA A 154 7.07 -3.99 3.70
CA ALA A 154 7.69 -4.70 2.60
C ALA A 154 9.11 -4.23 2.36
N MET A 155 10.00 -5.18 2.06
CA MET A 155 11.35 -4.90 1.62
C MET A 155 11.76 -5.81 0.46
N ALA A 156 12.64 -5.32 -0.40
CA ALA A 156 13.24 -6.09 -1.47
C ALA A 156 14.51 -5.42 -1.99
N TRP A 157 15.32 -6.16 -2.71
CA TRP A 157 16.54 -5.66 -3.32
C TRP A 157 16.38 -5.51 -4.84
N ALA A 158 17.02 -4.49 -5.38
CA ALA A 158 17.22 -4.37 -6.82
C ALA A 158 18.22 -5.45 -7.27
N PRO A 159 17.90 -6.26 -8.31
CA PRO A 159 18.80 -7.32 -8.75
C PRO A 159 20.08 -6.74 -9.35
N GLY A 160 21.20 -7.41 -9.07
CA GLY A 160 22.47 -7.18 -9.73
C GLY A 160 22.51 -7.74 -11.16
N PRO A 161 23.59 -7.48 -11.91
CA PRO A 161 23.76 -8.00 -13.26
C PRO A 161 23.71 -9.52 -13.29
N GLY A 162 23.05 -10.06 -14.32
CA GLY A 162 22.95 -11.49 -14.49
C GLY A 162 21.94 -12.21 -13.61
N THR A 163 21.25 -11.50 -12.73
CA THR A 163 20.14 -12.09 -11.99
C THR A 163 18.97 -12.38 -12.93
N PRO A 164 18.42 -13.61 -12.94
CA PRO A 164 17.26 -13.92 -13.77
C PRO A 164 16.09 -13.00 -13.44
N ARG A 165 15.43 -12.49 -14.46
CA ARG A 165 14.17 -11.74 -14.35
C ARG A 165 13.10 -12.44 -15.16
N ARG A 166 11.87 -12.37 -14.67
CA ARG A 166 10.75 -12.97 -15.39
C ARG A 166 10.27 -12.02 -16.49
N GLU A 167 10.37 -12.47 -17.74
CA GLU A 167 9.78 -11.80 -18.90
C GLU A 167 8.67 -12.69 -19.48
N GLY A 168 7.41 -12.31 -19.24
CA GLY A 168 6.27 -13.14 -19.60
C GLY A 168 6.28 -14.48 -18.85
N ASN A 169 6.45 -15.58 -19.58
CA ASN A 169 6.45 -16.94 -19.02
C ASN A 169 7.85 -17.58 -18.90
N ALA A 170 8.91 -16.80 -19.16
CA ALA A 170 10.30 -17.26 -19.14
C ALA A 170 11.13 -16.48 -18.11
N ASP A 171 12.07 -17.17 -17.46
CA ASP A 171 13.12 -16.55 -16.69
C ASP A 171 14.30 -16.21 -17.62
N VAL A 172 14.57 -14.92 -17.79
CA VAL A 172 15.64 -14.40 -18.66
C VAL A 172 16.77 -13.87 -17.79
N ALA A 173 17.97 -14.42 -17.97
CA ALA A 173 19.19 -13.91 -17.37
C ALA A 173 20.09 -13.36 -18.49
N SER A 174 20.54 -12.10 -18.37
CA SER A 174 21.50 -11.50 -19.28
C SER A 174 22.84 -11.31 -18.58
N PHE A 175 23.89 -11.87 -19.16
CA PHE A 175 25.25 -11.69 -18.67
C PHE A 175 26.05 -10.86 -19.67
N PRO A 176 26.83 -9.87 -19.21
CA PRO A 176 27.80 -9.19 -20.07
C PRO A 176 28.76 -10.18 -20.69
N ALA A 177 28.91 -10.14 -22.01
CA ALA A 177 29.75 -11.11 -22.75
C ALA A 177 31.23 -11.08 -22.32
N ASP A 178 31.71 -9.96 -21.82
CA ASP A 178 33.06 -9.76 -21.27
C ASP A 178 33.32 -10.49 -19.96
N ARG A 179 32.25 -10.84 -19.21
CA ARG A 179 32.32 -11.61 -17.95
C ARG A 179 32.24 -13.12 -18.16
N ILE A 180 32.09 -13.60 -19.40
CA ILE A 180 32.10 -15.04 -19.69
C ILE A 180 33.57 -15.48 -19.71
N PRO A 181 34.00 -16.39 -18.81
CA PRO A 181 35.39 -16.88 -18.80
C PRO A 181 35.67 -17.61 -20.11
N ARG A 182 36.60 -17.06 -20.89
CA ARG A 182 37.09 -17.74 -22.12
C ARG A 182 37.89 -18.94 -21.69
N ARG A 183 37.46 -20.13 -22.13
CA ARG A 183 38.24 -21.35 -21.94
C ARG A 183 39.53 -21.21 -22.71
N THR A 184 40.66 -20.96 -22.04
CA THR A 184 42.00 -21.10 -22.63
C THR A 184 42.20 -22.57 -22.92
N ARG A 185 42.45 -22.90 -24.19
CA ARG A 185 42.88 -24.22 -24.63
C ARG A 185 44.36 -24.43 -24.26
#